data_e210b9871e4a0bfa3f1a5dbdcaeaaec8
#
_entry.id   e210b9871e4a0bfa3f1a5dbdcaeaaec8
#
_cell.length_a   1.000
_cell.length_b   1.000
_cell.length_c   1.000
_cell.angle_alpha   90.00
_cell.angle_beta   90.00
_cell.angle_gamma   90.00
#
_symmetry.space_group_name_H-M   'P 1'
#
loop_
_entity.id
_entity.type
_entity.pdbx_description
1 polymer ?
#
loop_
_entity_poly.entity_id
_entity_poly.type
_entity_poly.pdbx_seq_one_letter_code
_entity_poly.pdbx_strand_id
1 'polypeptide(L)'
;MVATTSCAVVVLAAGAGTRMKSTKQKTLHEIGGRTLLGHALHAAAGINPERIVTVVGHQRDQVSPAVDAIAQELDCEVLQAVQEEQLGTGHAVACGLEPLPDFEGTVIVTNGDVPLLTPETIEGLRATHTEQGNAVTVLSMRLDDPTGYGRIIRAEDGSVSAIVEQKDATEEQRQVDEVNSGVFAFDGRVLADALQKLDSNNAQGELYITDVLEIARTA
;
A
#
# COMPACT_ATOMS: atom_id res chain seq x y z
N MET A 1 13.25 -26.40 7.29
CA MET A 1 13.57 -25.04 6.82
C MET A 1 12.34 -24.58 6.07
N VAL A 2 11.61 -23.61 6.61
CA VAL A 2 10.54 -22.93 5.87
C VAL A 2 11.27 -22.15 4.79
N ALA A 3 10.95 -22.42 3.51
CA ALA A 3 11.46 -21.62 2.41
C ALA A 3 11.01 -20.18 2.70
N THR A 4 11.95 -19.26 2.88
CA THR A 4 11.66 -17.82 2.96
C THR A 4 11.04 -17.45 1.61
N THR A 5 9.74 -17.27 1.58
CA THR A 5 9.04 -16.80 0.39
C THR A 5 9.61 -15.42 0.04
N SER A 6 10.02 -15.26 -1.22
CA SER A 6 10.48 -13.98 -1.77
C SER A 6 9.51 -12.86 -1.42
N CYS A 7 10.02 -11.70 -1.02
CA CYS A 7 9.20 -10.56 -0.60
C CYS A 7 9.73 -9.26 -1.20
N ALA A 8 8.85 -8.46 -1.79
CA ALA A 8 9.12 -7.09 -2.18
C ALA A 8 8.17 -6.12 -1.47
N VAL A 9 8.59 -4.88 -1.30
CA VAL A 9 7.75 -3.83 -0.69
C VAL A 9 7.57 -2.69 -1.68
N VAL A 10 6.33 -2.31 -1.95
CA VAL A 10 5.96 -1.12 -2.74
C VAL A 10 5.49 -0.03 -1.79
N VAL A 11 6.19 1.10 -1.76
CA VAL A 11 5.88 2.26 -0.91
C VAL A 11 5.30 3.38 -1.75
N LEU A 12 4.03 3.73 -1.54
CA LEU A 12 3.32 4.74 -2.31
C LEU A 12 3.65 6.15 -1.78
N ALA A 13 4.33 6.96 -2.57
CA ALA A 13 4.72 8.32 -2.26
C ALA A 13 4.37 9.34 -3.38
N ALA A 14 3.50 8.94 -4.33
CA ALA A 14 3.13 9.73 -5.50
C ALA A 14 2.02 10.77 -5.27
N GLY A 15 1.29 10.68 -4.15
CA GLY A 15 0.09 11.49 -3.89
C GLY A 15 0.39 12.97 -3.63
N ALA A 16 -0.51 13.86 -4.08
CA ALA A 16 -0.35 15.31 -3.99
C ALA A 16 -0.44 15.89 -2.57
N GLY A 17 -0.98 15.17 -1.59
CA GLY A 17 -1.04 15.62 -0.18
C GLY A 17 -1.79 16.93 0.05
N THR A 18 -2.82 17.22 -0.74
CA THR A 18 -3.53 18.52 -0.80
C THR A 18 -4.08 19.01 0.54
N ARG A 19 -4.41 18.09 1.45
CA ARG A 19 -4.91 18.41 2.81
C ARG A 19 -3.88 19.12 3.69
N MET A 20 -2.58 18.95 3.44
CA MET A 20 -1.51 19.54 4.24
C MET A 20 -1.33 21.05 4.03
N LYS A 21 -1.85 21.63 2.93
CA LYS A 21 -1.71 23.06 2.58
C LYS A 21 -0.27 23.57 2.67
N SER A 22 0.71 22.78 2.23
CA SER A 22 2.13 23.03 2.29
C SER A 22 2.75 22.96 0.90
N THR A 23 3.80 23.75 0.65
CA THR A 23 4.64 23.65 -0.54
C THR A 23 5.64 22.50 -0.45
N LYS A 24 5.94 22.02 0.76
CA LYS A 24 6.72 20.81 1.01
C LYS A 24 5.82 19.60 0.80
N GLN A 25 6.29 18.64 0.02
CA GLN A 25 5.53 17.41 -0.27
C GLN A 25 5.21 16.66 1.04
N LYS A 26 4.00 16.07 1.13
CA LYS A 26 3.45 15.48 2.35
C LYS A 26 4.42 14.51 3.02
N THR A 27 4.98 13.57 2.26
CA THR A 27 5.85 12.52 2.78
C THR A 27 7.21 13.00 3.27
N LEU A 28 7.58 14.25 2.93
CA LEU A 28 8.83 14.87 3.37
C LEU A 28 8.71 15.64 4.69
N HIS A 29 7.50 15.81 5.24
CA HIS A 29 7.36 16.37 6.59
C HIS A 29 7.98 15.44 7.62
N GLU A 30 8.51 16.03 8.70
CA GLU A 30 9.29 15.29 9.69
C GLU A 30 8.51 15.08 10.99
N ILE A 31 8.73 13.93 11.60
CA ILE A 31 8.33 13.60 12.94
C ILE A 31 9.50 12.87 13.64
N GLY A 32 9.85 13.29 14.86
CA GLY A 32 10.95 12.66 15.58
C GLY A 32 12.32 12.75 14.88
N GLY A 33 12.54 13.78 14.04
CA GLY A 33 13.82 14.01 13.33
C GLY A 33 14.01 13.20 12.04
N ARG A 34 12.96 12.50 11.56
CA ARG A 34 12.97 11.75 10.30
C ARG A 34 11.72 12.08 9.48
N THR A 35 11.83 12.11 8.15
CA THR A 35 10.68 12.32 7.27
C THR A 35 9.67 11.18 7.38
N LEU A 36 8.38 11.43 7.08
CA LEU A 36 7.37 10.37 7.05
C LEU A 36 7.81 9.24 6.12
N LEU A 37 8.32 9.58 4.93
CA LEU A 37 8.88 8.62 3.98
C LEU A 37 10.07 7.85 4.57
N GLY A 38 10.95 8.53 5.29
CA GLY A 38 12.08 7.89 5.95
C GLY A 38 11.64 6.85 6.97
N HIS A 39 10.60 7.14 7.77
CA HIS A 39 10.01 6.15 8.68
C HIS A 39 9.46 4.95 7.91
N ALA A 40 8.69 5.18 6.84
CA ALA A 40 8.08 4.10 6.05
C ALA A 40 9.15 3.21 5.38
N LEU A 41 10.19 3.80 4.79
CA LEU A 41 11.28 3.05 4.13
C LEU A 41 12.11 2.25 5.13
N HIS A 42 12.41 2.79 6.31
CA HIS A 42 13.10 2.03 7.36
C HIS A 42 12.25 0.89 7.91
N ALA A 43 10.93 1.10 8.07
CA ALA A 43 10.03 0.03 8.47
C ALA A 43 9.97 -1.08 7.41
N ALA A 44 9.90 -0.72 6.13
CA ALA A 44 9.94 -1.66 5.01
C ALA A 44 11.27 -2.43 4.95
N ALA A 45 12.42 -1.75 5.11
CA ALA A 45 13.73 -2.39 5.11
C ALA A 45 13.92 -3.36 6.29
N GLY A 46 13.27 -3.09 7.42
CA GLY A 46 13.38 -3.91 8.64
C GLY A 46 12.86 -5.34 8.51
N ILE A 47 12.09 -5.66 7.46
CA ILE A 47 11.67 -7.05 7.17
C ILE A 47 12.59 -7.78 6.18
N ASN A 48 13.73 -7.18 5.83
CA ASN A 48 14.71 -7.71 4.87
C ASN A 48 14.07 -8.17 3.55
N PRO A 49 13.35 -7.31 2.82
CA PRO A 49 12.79 -7.65 1.53
C PRO A 49 13.91 -7.78 0.48
N GLU A 50 13.64 -8.48 -0.63
CA GLU A 50 14.57 -8.52 -1.76
C GLU A 50 14.76 -7.13 -2.39
N ARG A 51 13.67 -6.37 -2.46
CA ARG A 51 13.66 -5.00 -3.02
C ARG A 51 12.57 -4.16 -2.37
N ILE A 52 12.84 -2.87 -2.31
CA ILE A 52 11.83 -1.85 -2.03
C ILE A 52 11.66 -1.02 -3.31
N VAL A 53 10.41 -0.79 -3.73
CA VAL A 53 10.08 0.12 -4.83
C VAL A 53 9.30 1.29 -4.25
N THR A 54 9.86 2.51 -4.36
CA THR A 54 9.16 3.73 -3.97
C THR A 54 8.48 4.33 -5.20
N VAL A 55 7.15 4.43 -5.16
CA VAL A 55 6.39 5.07 -6.24
C VAL A 55 6.34 6.57 -6.00
N VAL A 56 6.99 7.32 -6.88
CA VAL A 56 7.04 8.79 -6.85
C VAL A 56 6.15 9.36 -7.96
N GLY A 57 5.71 10.61 -7.84
CA GLY A 57 4.83 11.21 -8.85
C GLY A 57 4.73 12.72 -8.64
N HIS A 58 3.68 13.21 -8.01
CA HIS A 58 3.52 14.64 -7.74
C HIS A 58 4.70 15.20 -6.96
N GLN A 59 5.32 16.27 -7.47
CA GLN A 59 6.53 16.89 -6.89
C GLN A 59 7.71 15.90 -6.74
N ARG A 60 7.88 14.99 -7.71
CA ARG A 60 8.97 14.01 -7.70
C ARG A 60 10.36 14.64 -7.61
N ASP A 61 10.53 15.86 -8.09
CA ASP A 61 11.75 16.66 -7.95
C ASP A 61 12.16 16.90 -6.49
N GLN A 62 11.21 16.92 -5.56
CA GLN A 62 11.48 16.96 -4.13
C GLN A 62 11.65 15.57 -3.52
N VAL A 63 10.84 14.60 -3.94
CA VAL A 63 10.77 13.26 -3.32
C VAL A 63 11.91 12.36 -3.75
N SER A 64 12.26 12.33 -5.05
CA SER A 64 13.30 11.43 -5.56
C SER A 64 14.67 11.62 -4.91
N PRO A 65 15.19 12.85 -4.71
CA PRO A 65 16.44 13.02 -3.99
C PRO A 65 16.40 12.57 -2.53
N ALA A 66 15.22 12.68 -1.88
CA ALA A 66 15.03 12.18 -0.52
C ALA A 66 15.02 10.64 -0.47
N VAL A 67 14.41 9.97 -1.46
CA VAL A 67 14.49 8.51 -1.59
C VAL A 67 15.93 8.06 -1.75
N ASP A 68 16.70 8.71 -2.65
CA ASP A 68 18.10 8.36 -2.90
C ASP A 68 18.97 8.53 -1.64
N ALA A 69 18.72 9.60 -0.87
CA ALA A 69 19.43 9.83 0.39
C ALA A 69 19.11 8.77 1.45
N ILE A 70 17.81 8.41 1.61
CA ILE A 70 17.38 7.38 2.56
C ILE A 70 17.91 6.01 2.14
N ALA A 71 17.91 5.70 0.83
CA ALA A 71 18.40 4.43 0.30
C ALA A 71 19.86 4.16 0.69
N GLN A 72 20.69 5.20 0.83
CA GLN A 72 22.09 5.08 1.27
C GLN A 72 22.23 4.67 2.76
N GLU A 73 21.15 4.80 3.54
CA GLU A 73 21.11 4.41 4.95
C GLU A 73 20.62 2.96 5.14
N LEU A 74 20.11 2.32 4.08
CA LEU A 74 19.45 1.02 4.14
C LEU A 74 20.32 -0.08 3.54
N ASP A 75 20.27 -1.28 4.14
CA ASP A 75 20.99 -2.47 3.69
C ASP A 75 20.20 -3.29 2.62
N CYS A 76 19.34 -2.64 1.84
CA CYS A 76 18.57 -3.27 0.79
C CYS A 76 18.45 -2.37 -0.46
N GLU A 77 18.20 -2.98 -1.62
CA GLU A 77 18.01 -2.24 -2.87
C GLU A 77 16.69 -1.47 -2.83
N VAL A 78 16.76 -0.15 -3.03
CA VAL A 78 15.60 0.74 -3.15
C VAL A 78 15.55 1.28 -4.57
N LEU A 79 14.50 0.90 -5.30
CA LEU A 79 14.21 1.36 -6.64
C LEU A 79 13.16 2.47 -6.61
N GLN A 80 13.10 3.28 -7.67
CA GLN A 80 12.03 4.25 -7.86
C GLN A 80 11.22 3.90 -9.09
N ALA A 81 9.89 4.01 -8.98
CA ALA A 81 8.95 3.95 -10.10
C ALA A 81 8.19 5.26 -10.20
N VAL A 82 7.84 5.69 -11.41
CA VAL A 82 7.20 7.00 -11.60
C VAL A 82 5.75 6.82 -12.00
N GLN A 83 4.85 7.36 -11.20
CA GLN A 83 3.44 7.53 -11.57
C GLN A 83 3.28 8.92 -12.22
N GLU A 84 3.30 8.98 -13.55
CA GLU A 84 3.18 10.26 -14.28
C GLU A 84 1.77 10.86 -14.16
N GLU A 85 0.72 10.03 -14.25
CA GLU A 85 -0.67 10.44 -14.10
C GLU A 85 -1.28 9.89 -12.82
N GLN A 86 -2.01 10.72 -12.08
CA GLN A 86 -2.60 10.36 -10.79
C GLN A 86 -3.95 9.64 -11.01
N LEU A 87 -3.93 8.41 -11.56
CA LEU A 87 -5.11 7.62 -11.88
C LEU A 87 -5.61 6.74 -10.72
N GLY A 88 -5.09 6.93 -9.53
CA GLY A 88 -5.51 6.21 -8.32
C GLY A 88 -4.41 5.30 -7.74
N THR A 89 -4.75 4.65 -6.62
CA THR A 89 -3.80 3.81 -5.86
C THR A 89 -3.45 2.50 -6.57
N GLY A 90 -4.41 1.92 -7.29
CA GLY A 90 -4.16 0.73 -8.12
C GLY A 90 -3.17 1.02 -9.25
N HIS A 91 -3.31 2.18 -9.92
CA HIS A 91 -2.34 2.62 -10.92
C HIS A 91 -0.95 2.86 -10.31
N ALA A 92 -0.88 3.46 -9.12
CA ALA A 92 0.39 3.65 -8.43
C ALA A 92 1.09 2.31 -8.14
N VAL A 93 0.34 1.29 -7.70
CA VAL A 93 0.87 -0.06 -7.48
C VAL A 93 1.31 -0.70 -8.80
N ALA A 94 0.55 -0.55 -9.88
CA ALA A 94 0.94 -1.04 -11.20
C ALA A 94 2.29 -0.46 -11.64
N CYS A 95 2.49 0.86 -11.52
CA CYS A 95 3.81 1.49 -11.75
C CYS A 95 4.89 0.89 -10.83
N GLY A 96 4.55 0.64 -9.55
CA GLY A 96 5.47 0.04 -8.58
C GLY A 96 5.89 -1.39 -8.91
N LEU A 97 5.13 -2.12 -9.71
CA LEU A 97 5.49 -3.46 -10.17
C LEU A 97 6.36 -3.47 -11.43
N GLU A 98 6.44 -2.38 -12.20
CA GLU A 98 7.26 -2.32 -13.42
C GLU A 98 8.73 -2.72 -13.19
N PRO A 99 9.40 -2.30 -12.09
CA PRO A 99 10.76 -2.75 -11.78
C PRO A 99 10.85 -4.17 -11.22
N LEU A 100 9.73 -4.87 -11.07
CA LEU A 100 9.61 -6.22 -10.50
C LEU A 100 8.97 -7.19 -11.51
N PRO A 101 9.49 -7.33 -12.74
CA PRO A 101 8.88 -8.17 -13.75
C PRO A 101 8.80 -9.63 -13.26
N ASP A 102 7.65 -10.26 -13.47
CA ASP A 102 7.39 -11.67 -13.14
C ASP A 102 7.64 -12.02 -11.65
N PHE A 103 7.46 -11.06 -10.74
CA PHE A 103 7.64 -11.30 -9.31
C PHE A 103 6.51 -12.17 -8.75
N GLU A 104 6.86 -13.37 -8.29
CA GLU A 104 5.90 -14.38 -7.82
C GLU A 104 5.78 -14.47 -6.28
N GLY A 105 6.61 -13.73 -5.56
CA GLY A 105 6.62 -13.71 -4.09
C GLY A 105 5.52 -12.85 -3.48
N THR A 106 5.62 -12.62 -2.18
CA THR A 106 4.72 -11.70 -1.48
C THR A 106 5.07 -10.25 -1.80
N VAL A 107 4.09 -9.47 -2.25
CA VAL A 107 4.21 -8.03 -2.44
C VAL A 107 3.51 -7.31 -1.28
N ILE A 108 4.28 -6.62 -0.44
CA ILE A 108 3.73 -5.71 0.57
C ILE A 108 3.51 -4.35 -0.08
N VAL A 109 2.31 -3.79 0.07
CA VAL A 109 2.01 -2.41 -0.35
C VAL A 109 1.76 -1.57 0.89
N THR A 110 2.43 -0.43 1.00
CA THR A 110 2.23 0.53 2.10
C THR A 110 2.34 1.97 1.60
N ASN A 111 1.94 2.91 2.44
CA ASN A 111 2.01 4.34 2.12
C ASN A 111 3.28 4.97 2.71
N GLY A 112 3.85 5.95 2.01
CA GLY A 112 5.03 6.71 2.45
C GLY A 112 4.75 7.73 3.57
N ASP A 113 3.54 7.77 4.11
CA ASP A 113 3.09 8.71 5.14
C ASP A 113 2.56 8.03 6.42
N VAL A 114 2.97 6.80 6.66
CA VAL A 114 2.61 5.99 7.84
C VAL A 114 3.80 5.83 8.81
N PRO A 115 4.18 6.90 9.54
CA PRO A 115 5.44 6.93 10.31
C PRO A 115 5.46 6.00 11.53
N LEU A 116 4.30 5.50 11.96
CA LEU A 116 4.18 4.62 13.12
C LEU A 116 4.07 3.13 12.74
N LEU A 117 4.08 2.81 11.45
CA LEU A 117 4.14 1.43 11.00
C LEU A 117 5.52 0.85 11.34
N THR A 118 5.55 -0.30 12.03
CA THR A 118 6.79 -0.93 12.47
C THR A 118 7.12 -2.16 11.63
N PRO A 119 8.42 -2.58 11.58
CA PRO A 119 8.81 -3.82 10.90
C PRO A 119 8.06 -5.03 11.43
N GLU A 120 7.82 -5.11 12.75
CA GLU A 120 7.11 -6.22 13.39
C GLU A 120 5.67 -6.32 12.89
N THR A 121 4.99 -5.18 12.68
CA THR A 121 3.63 -5.15 12.12
C THR A 121 3.62 -5.66 10.67
N ILE A 122 4.57 -5.20 9.85
CA ILE A 122 4.68 -5.65 8.45
C ILE A 122 5.01 -7.15 8.40
N GLU A 123 5.92 -7.62 9.23
CA GLU A 123 6.29 -9.04 9.31
C GLU A 123 5.10 -9.90 9.77
N GLY A 124 4.33 -9.45 10.76
CA GLY A 124 3.10 -10.12 11.20
C GLY A 124 2.07 -10.24 10.08
N LEU A 125 1.90 -9.19 9.25
CA LEU A 125 1.04 -9.21 8.07
C LEU A 125 1.56 -10.23 7.03
N ARG A 126 2.87 -10.22 6.72
CA ARG A 126 3.52 -11.15 5.80
C ARG A 126 3.38 -12.60 6.27
N ALA A 127 3.64 -12.85 7.55
CA ALA A 127 3.52 -14.18 8.14
C ALA A 127 2.09 -14.71 8.02
N THR A 128 1.08 -13.91 8.41
CA THR A 128 -0.34 -14.26 8.28
C THR A 128 -0.71 -14.58 6.83
N HIS A 129 -0.25 -13.74 5.89
CA HIS A 129 -0.49 -13.91 4.46
C HIS A 129 0.06 -15.26 3.95
N THR A 130 1.31 -15.54 4.29
CA THR A 130 2.03 -16.74 3.83
C THR A 130 1.51 -18.02 4.48
N GLU A 131 1.31 -18.01 5.81
CA GLU A 131 0.87 -19.19 6.57
C GLU A 131 -0.55 -19.62 6.19
N GLN A 132 -1.41 -18.68 5.84
CA GLN A 132 -2.79 -18.97 5.45
C GLN A 132 -2.94 -19.18 3.93
N GLY A 133 -1.90 -18.93 3.14
CA GLY A 133 -1.95 -19.05 1.68
C GLY A 133 -2.95 -18.07 1.05
N ASN A 134 -3.07 -16.86 1.61
CA ASN A 134 -4.02 -15.87 1.16
C ASN A 134 -3.60 -15.26 -0.19
N ALA A 135 -4.55 -14.95 -1.06
CA ALA A 135 -4.29 -14.13 -2.25
C ALA A 135 -4.08 -12.65 -1.88
N VAL A 136 -4.87 -12.16 -0.91
CA VAL A 136 -4.81 -10.79 -0.37
C VAL A 136 -4.97 -10.83 1.14
N THR A 137 -4.13 -10.09 1.86
CA THR A 137 -4.27 -9.84 3.30
C THR A 137 -4.20 -8.34 3.54
N VAL A 138 -5.17 -7.79 4.27
CA VAL A 138 -5.23 -6.37 4.61
C VAL A 138 -4.97 -6.16 6.10
N LEU A 139 -4.15 -5.18 6.44
CA LEU A 139 -4.05 -4.68 7.80
C LEU A 139 -5.24 -3.76 8.06
N SER A 140 -6.15 -4.17 8.94
CA SER A 140 -7.30 -3.37 9.34
C SER A 140 -7.12 -2.78 10.74
N MET A 141 -7.92 -1.78 11.06
CA MET A 141 -8.00 -1.20 12.39
C MET A 141 -9.45 -0.82 12.70
N ARG A 142 -9.79 -0.73 14.00
CA ARG A 142 -11.09 -0.23 14.43
C ARG A 142 -10.94 1.18 14.97
N LEU A 143 -11.86 2.07 14.55
CA LEU A 143 -11.86 3.47 14.92
C LEU A 143 -13.24 3.86 15.48
N ASP A 144 -13.26 4.69 16.51
CA ASP A 144 -14.49 5.29 17.03
C ASP A 144 -15.15 6.22 16.00
N ASP A 145 -14.34 6.94 15.22
CA ASP A 145 -14.78 7.71 14.06
C ASP A 145 -14.07 7.22 12.79
N PRO A 146 -14.72 6.36 11.98
CA PRO A 146 -14.14 5.80 10.76
C PRO A 146 -14.25 6.74 9.54
N THR A 147 -14.72 7.97 9.73
CA THR A 147 -14.94 8.93 8.63
C THR A 147 -13.67 9.16 7.79
N GLY A 148 -13.80 9.01 6.48
CA GLY A 148 -12.72 9.24 5.52
C GLY A 148 -11.88 8.00 5.17
N TYR A 149 -12.13 6.86 5.81
CA TYR A 149 -11.45 5.60 5.52
C TYR A 149 -12.33 4.64 4.69
N GLY A 150 -11.71 3.74 3.96
CA GLY A 150 -12.37 2.58 3.36
C GLY A 150 -12.86 1.61 4.43
N ARG A 151 -14.07 1.08 4.26
CA ARG A 151 -14.70 0.14 5.21
C ARG A 151 -14.38 -1.29 4.85
N ILE A 152 -14.00 -2.10 5.84
CA ILE A 152 -13.81 -3.54 5.70
C ILE A 152 -15.18 -4.22 5.79
N ILE A 153 -15.62 -4.77 4.69
CA ILE A 153 -16.88 -5.53 4.65
C ILE A 153 -16.56 -7.02 4.77
N ARG A 154 -17.20 -7.68 5.74
CA ARG A 154 -16.99 -9.11 5.99
C ARG A 154 -18.15 -9.94 5.48
N ALA A 155 -17.83 -11.12 4.93
CA ALA A 155 -18.79 -12.15 4.62
C ALA A 155 -19.27 -12.87 5.90
N GLU A 156 -20.30 -13.73 5.77
CA GLU A 156 -20.85 -14.49 6.90
C GLU A 156 -19.82 -15.42 7.58
N ASP A 157 -18.84 -15.91 6.83
CA ASP A 157 -17.74 -16.75 7.32
C ASP A 157 -16.63 -15.96 8.03
N GLY A 158 -16.77 -14.62 8.12
CA GLY A 158 -15.81 -13.71 8.73
C GLY A 158 -14.65 -13.29 7.81
N SER A 159 -14.54 -13.84 6.61
CA SER A 159 -13.55 -13.38 5.61
C SER A 159 -13.87 -11.97 5.12
N VAL A 160 -12.84 -11.22 4.66
CA VAL A 160 -13.06 -9.92 4.05
C VAL A 160 -13.66 -10.13 2.65
N SER A 161 -14.85 -9.58 2.41
CA SER A 161 -15.54 -9.69 1.13
C SER A 161 -15.28 -8.51 0.19
N ALA A 162 -15.15 -7.30 0.76
CA ALA A 162 -14.87 -6.08 0.01
C ALA A 162 -14.23 -5.01 0.90
N ILE A 163 -13.60 -4.03 0.29
CA ILE A 163 -13.17 -2.80 0.95
C ILE A 163 -13.84 -1.65 0.19
N VAL A 164 -14.78 -0.97 0.83
CA VAL A 164 -15.60 0.07 0.19
C VAL A 164 -15.11 1.45 0.64
N GLU A 165 -14.66 2.25 -0.31
CA GLU A 165 -14.17 3.60 -0.05
C GLU A 165 -15.28 4.51 0.51
N GLN A 166 -14.92 5.48 1.37
CA GLN A 166 -15.88 6.38 2.05
C GLN A 166 -16.90 7.03 1.10
N LYS A 167 -16.47 7.39 -0.12
CA LYS A 167 -17.34 8.10 -1.08
C LYS A 167 -18.34 7.17 -1.77
N ASP A 168 -17.99 5.89 -1.88
CA ASP A 168 -18.79 4.85 -2.52
C ASP A 168 -19.68 4.09 -1.51
N ALA A 169 -19.39 4.24 -0.20
CA ALA A 169 -20.08 3.52 0.86
C ALA A 169 -21.55 3.98 1.04
N THR A 170 -22.47 3.01 1.18
CA THR A 170 -23.84 3.24 1.59
C THR A 170 -23.89 3.73 3.06
N GLU A 171 -25.06 4.24 3.49
CA GLU A 171 -25.24 4.65 4.90
C GLU A 171 -25.01 3.49 5.88
N GLU A 172 -25.42 2.28 5.53
CA GLU A 172 -25.19 1.07 6.35
C GLU A 172 -23.70 0.74 6.43
N GLN A 173 -23.00 0.73 5.29
CA GLN A 173 -21.56 0.47 5.23
C GLN A 173 -20.75 1.53 6.01
N ARG A 174 -21.19 2.80 6.03
CA ARG A 174 -20.55 3.87 6.79
C ARG A 174 -20.56 3.65 8.30
N GLN A 175 -21.48 2.82 8.83
CA GLN A 175 -21.55 2.48 10.26
C GLN A 175 -20.51 1.44 10.66
N VAL A 176 -19.84 0.78 9.73
CA VAL A 176 -18.76 -0.17 10.01
C VAL A 176 -17.56 0.57 10.58
N ASP A 177 -17.11 0.16 11.77
CA ASP A 177 -15.98 0.73 12.51
C ASP A 177 -14.61 0.16 12.10
N GLU A 178 -14.61 -0.99 11.40
CA GLU A 178 -13.41 -1.62 10.89
C GLU A 178 -13.02 -0.99 9.53
N VAL A 179 -11.80 -0.46 9.47
CA VAL A 179 -11.33 0.33 8.33
C VAL A 179 -10.03 -0.21 7.76
N ASN A 180 -9.81 0.10 6.48
CA ASN A 180 -8.59 -0.16 5.76
C ASN A 180 -7.47 0.79 6.21
N SER A 181 -6.33 0.25 6.61
CA SER A 181 -5.15 1.06 6.94
C SER A 181 -4.35 1.51 5.71
N GLY A 182 -4.61 0.93 4.54
CA GLY A 182 -3.83 1.12 3.33
C GLY A 182 -2.55 0.28 3.27
N VAL A 183 -2.42 -0.72 4.16
CA VAL A 183 -1.29 -1.66 4.17
C VAL A 183 -1.78 -3.06 3.81
N PHE A 184 -1.15 -3.67 2.82
CA PHE A 184 -1.57 -4.94 2.24
C PHE A 184 -0.40 -5.89 2.06
N ALA A 185 -0.70 -7.20 2.05
CA ALA A 185 0.14 -8.24 1.48
C ALA A 185 -0.63 -8.93 0.36
N PHE A 186 0.00 -9.10 -0.79
CA PHE A 186 -0.56 -9.75 -1.96
C PHE A 186 0.33 -10.90 -2.42
N ASP A 187 -0.28 -11.95 -2.96
CA ASP A 187 0.42 -12.84 -3.89
C ASP A 187 0.77 -12.04 -5.15
N GLY A 188 2.04 -12.06 -5.56
CA GLY A 188 2.52 -11.20 -6.65
C GLY A 188 1.87 -11.50 -8.00
N ARG A 189 1.57 -12.77 -8.30
CA ARG A 189 0.88 -13.16 -9.53
C ARG A 189 -0.57 -12.69 -9.52
N VAL A 190 -1.27 -12.94 -8.41
CA VAL A 190 -2.67 -12.51 -8.25
C VAL A 190 -2.77 -10.99 -8.35
N LEU A 191 -1.84 -10.26 -7.74
CA LEU A 191 -1.80 -8.80 -7.82
C LEU A 191 -1.62 -8.33 -9.26
N ALA A 192 -0.63 -8.87 -9.99
CA ALA A 192 -0.36 -8.47 -11.37
C ALA A 192 -1.57 -8.72 -12.29
N ASP A 193 -2.23 -9.88 -12.15
CA ASP A 193 -3.43 -10.21 -12.92
C ASP A 193 -4.64 -9.35 -12.56
N ALA A 194 -4.83 -9.02 -11.28
CA ALA A 194 -5.96 -8.23 -10.81
C ALA A 194 -5.83 -6.75 -11.20
N LEU A 195 -4.62 -6.19 -11.15
CA LEU A 195 -4.38 -4.80 -11.56
C LEU A 195 -4.78 -4.52 -13.02
N GLN A 196 -4.68 -5.52 -13.91
CA GLN A 196 -5.12 -5.39 -15.31
C GLN A 196 -6.66 -5.36 -15.46
N LYS A 197 -7.40 -5.77 -14.43
CA LYS A 197 -8.86 -5.85 -14.43
C LYS A 197 -9.52 -4.70 -13.66
N LEU A 198 -8.71 -3.82 -13.06
CA LEU A 198 -9.23 -2.64 -12.37
C LEU A 198 -9.94 -1.71 -13.36
N ASP A 199 -11.04 -1.15 -12.92
CA ASP A 199 -11.73 -0.08 -13.65
C ASP A 199 -11.87 1.18 -12.78
N SER A 200 -12.35 2.25 -13.37
CA SER A 200 -12.56 3.54 -12.71
C SER A 200 -14.05 3.86 -12.49
N ASN A 201 -14.90 2.84 -12.47
CA ASN A 201 -16.34 3.00 -12.32
C ASN A 201 -16.74 3.22 -10.86
N ASN A 202 -16.24 4.30 -10.25
CA ASN A 202 -16.45 4.67 -8.85
C ASN A 202 -16.58 6.19 -8.70
N ALA A 203 -16.90 6.67 -7.50
CA ALA A 203 -17.20 8.09 -7.23
C ALA A 203 -16.01 9.03 -7.49
N GLN A 204 -14.78 8.53 -7.59
CA GLN A 204 -13.58 9.33 -7.84
C GLN A 204 -13.07 9.19 -9.28
N GLY A 205 -13.53 8.20 -10.05
CA GLY A 205 -13.02 7.90 -11.38
C GLY A 205 -11.57 7.40 -11.34
N GLU A 206 -11.15 6.71 -10.26
CA GLU A 206 -9.80 6.26 -10.01
C GLU A 206 -9.72 4.72 -10.02
N LEU A 207 -8.54 4.18 -10.30
CA LEU A 207 -8.23 2.76 -10.14
C LEU A 207 -7.88 2.49 -8.67
N TYR A 208 -8.77 1.84 -7.92
CA TYR A 208 -8.54 1.58 -6.50
C TYR A 208 -7.79 0.26 -6.28
N ILE A 209 -6.73 0.28 -5.47
CA ILE A 209 -6.05 -0.96 -5.05
C ILE A 209 -6.95 -1.85 -4.18
N THR A 210 -7.94 -1.27 -3.50
CA THR A 210 -8.91 -1.98 -2.68
C THR A 210 -9.78 -2.95 -3.48
N ASP A 211 -10.02 -2.68 -4.76
CA ASP A 211 -10.84 -3.51 -5.64
C ASP A 211 -10.12 -4.83 -6.02
N VAL A 212 -8.79 -4.88 -5.89
CA VAL A 212 -8.00 -6.11 -6.09
C VAL A 212 -8.49 -7.24 -5.20
N LEU A 213 -8.96 -6.94 -3.97
CA LEU A 213 -9.47 -7.96 -3.05
C LEU A 213 -10.71 -8.66 -3.63
N GLU A 214 -11.66 -7.90 -4.15
CA GLU A 214 -12.90 -8.43 -4.73
C GLU A 214 -12.63 -9.20 -6.02
N ILE A 215 -11.73 -8.67 -6.87
CA ILE A 215 -11.28 -9.34 -8.10
C ILE A 215 -10.63 -10.69 -7.76
N ALA A 216 -9.74 -10.73 -6.77
CA ALA A 216 -9.05 -11.95 -6.36
C ALA A 216 -10.00 -13.00 -5.76
N ARG A 217 -11.10 -12.58 -5.10
CA ARG A 217 -12.12 -13.52 -4.57
C ARG A 217 -12.93 -14.20 -5.66
N THR A 218 -13.06 -13.57 -6.82
CA THR A 218 -13.90 -14.06 -7.94
C THR A 218 -13.11 -14.81 -9.00
N ALA A 219 -11.79 -14.84 -8.90
CA ALA A 219 -10.90 -15.55 -9.81
C ALA A 219 -10.66 -17.00 -9.39
#